data_6e53e97390ae3d48ab8d9655c5f01f7c
#
_entry.id   6e53e97390ae3d48ab8d9655c5f01f7c
#
_cell.length_a   1.000
_cell.length_b   1.000
_cell.length_c   1.000
_cell.angle_alpha   90.00
_cell.angle_beta   90.00
_cell.angle_gamma   90.00
#
_symmetry.space_group_name_H-M   'P 1'
#
loop_
_entity.id
_entity.type
_entity.pdbx_description
1 polymer ?
#
loop_
_entity_poly.entity_id
_entity_poly.type
_entity_poly.pdbx_seq_one_letter_code
_entity_poly.pdbx_strand_id
1 'polypeptide(L)'
;MFDEREFKEKLFAQNETNFYEFVSKYDERMVPVMKSRGYKCIHTMERTVVFTFGEFTFRRRRWKKGDKWVVPVDEKLGLKKHVRFSWEFMYQIALLSTMMPYDKVVQTVNIVYRIVITKPTVVKAVKLCQKLLEEREAYRFLETGTSIDKKPAEVIYIEGDGVKVKARGKELDNRNVDLSHFVIHTGSKKVGKNRFELQSKKEFIALNNRLSREKVLDYLYNHFIIDENTLLITNSDGGHGYTPYVFKEISKALKVKRHEHFWDKYHVDQHVKSFFKIYPAELLDKTFKAIDQHDKGKLRTTLDTTEALVSTKEELEGFQKFKRKLLNNFHYTKPAKLRDITRAQGIGVMESQHRKITYRMKKRGMYWSVEGANTMSQMIILAYEGELRNLFFGSWRDDYHFISDLEGSSAGKIKVKQNQIAKNYDLQALGSLNYGRYKNI
;
A
#
# COMPACT_ATOMS: atom_id res chain seq x y z
N MET A 1 1.90 -11.45 49.48
CA MET A 1 2.57 -11.51 48.16
C MET A 1 1.70 -10.74 47.19
N PHE A 2 2.28 -9.91 46.30
CA PHE A 2 1.52 -9.16 45.28
C PHE A 2 0.94 -10.15 44.27
N ASP A 3 -0.39 -10.12 44.06
CA ASP A 3 -1.07 -10.90 43.03
C ASP A 3 -1.42 -9.97 41.86
N GLU A 4 -0.65 -10.09 40.77
CA GLU A 4 -0.83 -9.27 39.57
C GLU A 4 -2.19 -9.50 38.89
N ARG A 5 -2.73 -10.73 38.95
CA ARG A 5 -4.02 -11.10 38.38
C ARG A 5 -5.15 -10.41 39.14
N GLU A 6 -5.13 -10.49 40.47
CA GLU A 6 -6.13 -9.84 41.31
C GLU A 6 -6.08 -8.31 41.16
N PHE A 7 -4.88 -7.73 41.09
CA PHE A 7 -4.72 -6.30 40.86
C PHE A 7 -5.26 -5.86 39.50
N LYS A 8 -5.01 -6.67 38.47
CA LYS A 8 -5.57 -6.43 37.11
C LYS A 8 -7.10 -6.48 37.10
N GLU A 9 -7.73 -7.38 37.85
CA GLU A 9 -9.19 -7.45 38.00
C GLU A 9 -9.73 -6.15 38.64
N LYS A 10 -9.06 -5.64 39.67
CA LYS A 10 -9.44 -4.36 40.33
C LYS A 10 -9.32 -3.19 39.37
N LEU A 11 -8.29 -3.15 38.53
CA LEU A 11 -8.17 -2.11 37.48
C LEU A 11 -9.30 -2.16 36.46
N PHE A 12 -9.70 -3.34 36.04
CA PHE A 12 -10.84 -3.49 35.11
C PHE A 12 -12.15 -3.02 35.76
N ALA A 13 -12.42 -3.42 36.99
CA ALA A 13 -13.62 -3.00 37.72
C ALA A 13 -13.65 -1.46 37.92
N GLN A 14 -12.50 -0.85 38.27
CA GLN A 14 -12.40 0.59 38.40
C GLN A 14 -12.64 1.30 37.06
N ASN A 15 -12.09 0.77 35.98
CA ASN A 15 -12.29 1.31 34.64
C ASN A 15 -13.77 1.25 34.21
N GLU A 16 -14.47 0.18 34.55
CA GLU A 16 -15.90 0.03 34.30
C GLU A 16 -16.71 1.09 35.06
N THR A 17 -16.43 1.25 36.37
CA THR A 17 -17.06 2.27 37.21
C THR A 17 -16.83 3.68 36.65
N ASN A 18 -15.60 4.01 36.31
CA ASN A 18 -15.24 5.31 35.74
C ASN A 18 -15.98 5.61 34.44
N PHE A 19 -16.15 4.60 33.58
CA PHE A 19 -16.88 4.78 32.33
C PHE A 19 -18.38 5.05 32.56
N TYR A 20 -19.03 4.28 33.42
CA TYR A 20 -20.45 4.49 33.74
C TYR A 20 -20.68 5.85 34.43
N GLU A 21 -19.82 6.26 35.33
CA GLU A 21 -19.87 7.60 35.94
C GLU A 21 -19.71 8.70 34.90
N PHE A 22 -18.75 8.56 33.98
CA PHE A 22 -18.55 9.53 32.91
C PHE A 22 -19.80 9.68 32.04
N VAL A 23 -20.39 8.57 31.60
CA VAL A 23 -21.60 8.56 30.76
C VAL A 23 -22.78 9.18 31.48
N SER A 24 -23.03 8.77 32.73
CA SER A 24 -24.15 9.26 33.53
C SER A 24 -24.03 10.76 33.80
N LYS A 25 -22.88 11.21 34.29
CA LYS A 25 -22.60 12.63 34.57
C LYS A 25 -22.71 13.50 33.30
N TYR A 26 -22.27 12.98 32.14
CA TYR A 26 -22.40 13.70 30.89
C TYR A 26 -23.85 13.78 30.42
N ASP A 27 -24.60 12.67 30.46
CA ASP A 27 -26.01 12.64 30.06
C ASP A 27 -26.85 13.59 30.91
N GLU A 28 -26.62 13.63 32.23
CA GLU A 28 -27.28 14.57 33.15
C GLU A 28 -26.96 16.03 32.89
N ARG A 29 -25.69 16.35 32.64
CA ARG A 29 -25.25 17.73 32.29
C ARG A 29 -25.87 18.22 30.99
N MET A 30 -26.19 17.31 30.06
CA MET A 30 -26.80 17.67 28.79
C MET A 30 -28.30 17.97 28.91
N VAL A 31 -28.98 17.61 30.02
CA VAL A 31 -30.41 17.85 30.19
C VAL A 31 -30.78 19.35 30.08
N PRO A 32 -30.21 20.25 30.89
CA PRO A 32 -30.52 21.68 30.77
C PRO A 32 -30.11 22.26 29.41
N VAL A 33 -28.99 21.83 28.84
CA VAL A 33 -28.52 22.27 27.51
C VAL A 33 -29.51 21.90 26.41
N MET A 34 -29.99 20.68 26.41
CA MET A 34 -30.93 20.24 25.39
C MET A 34 -32.30 20.90 25.54
N LYS A 35 -32.77 21.11 26.78
CA LYS A 35 -34.00 21.86 27.05
C LYS A 35 -33.92 23.32 26.60
N SER A 36 -32.82 24.01 26.89
CA SER A 36 -32.60 25.41 26.47
C SER A 36 -32.55 25.58 24.94
N ARG A 37 -32.08 24.54 24.22
CA ARG A 37 -32.08 24.48 22.74
C ARG A 37 -33.44 24.11 22.16
N GLY A 38 -34.47 23.88 22.97
CA GLY A 38 -35.83 23.55 22.56
C GLY A 38 -36.05 22.07 22.19
N TYR A 39 -35.15 21.16 22.61
CA TYR A 39 -35.36 19.73 22.44
C TYR A 39 -36.20 19.14 23.57
N LYS A 40 -37.04 18.14 23.23
CA LYS A 40 -37.80 17.36 24.19
C LYS A 40 -37.15 15.98 24.36
N CYS A 41 -36.98 15.51 25.59
CA CYS A 41 -36.56 14.14 25.88
C CYS A 41 -37.71 13.19 25.56
N ILE A 42 -37.51 12.25 24.66
CA ILE A 42 -38.57 11.31 24.26
C ILE A 42 -38.51 10.04 25.10
N HIS A 43 -37.33 9.47 25.26
CA HIS A 43 -37.13 8.28 26.09
C HIS A 43 -35.65 8.05 26.39
N THR A 44 -35.39 7.21 27.38
CA THR A 44 -34.05 6.71 27.69
C THR A 44 -33.90 5.32 27.10
N MET A 45 -32.78 5.04 26.47
CA MET A 45 -32.49 3.77 25.80
C MET A 45 -31.17 3.21 26.28
N GLU A 46 -31.06 1.89 26.30
CA GLU A 46 -29.80 1.18 26.48
C GLU A 46 -29.07 1.00 25.16
N ARG A 47 -27.76 0.93 25.25
CA ARG A 47 -26.87 0.64 24.12
C ARG A 47 -25.65 -0.14 24.60
N THR A 48 -25.36 -1.25 23.91
CA THR A 48 -24.14 -2.02 24.12
C THR A 48 -23.10 -1.64 23.07
N VAL A 49 -21.91 -1.26 23.51
CA VAL A 49 -20.79 -0.89 22.67
C VAL A 49 -19.50 -1.52 23.17
N VAL A 50 -18.69 -2.01 22.24
CA VAL A 50 -17.38 -2.57 22.50
C VAL A 50 -16.33 -1.50 22.23
N PHE A 51 -15.56 -1.14 23.25
CA PHE A 51 -14.39 -0.27 23.19
C PHE A 51 -13.11 -1.09 23.38
N THR A 52 -11.95 -0.49 23.24
CA THR A 52 -10.65 -1.14 23.49
C THR A 52 -10.42 -1.54 24.95
N PHE A 53 -11.20 -0.98 25.85
CA PHE A 53 -11.10 -1.19 27.30
C PHE A 53 -12.31 -1.94 27.91
N GLY A 54 -13.21 -2.46 27.10
CA GLY A 54 -14.32 -3.29 27.57
C GLY A 54 -15.57 -3.23 26.69
N GLU A 55 -16.53 -4.10 26.99
CA GLU A 55 -17.89 -4.07 26.44
C GLU A 55 -18.84 -3.49 27.49
N PHE A 56 -19.54 -2.40 27.16
CA PHE A 56 -20.37 -1.66 28.10
C PHE A 56 -21.79 -1.53 27.58
N THR A 57 -22.77 -1.77 28.48
CA THR A 57 -24.20 -1.51 28.23
C THR A 57 -24.59 -0.32 29.08
N PHE A 58 -24.88 0.80 28.47
CA PHE A 58 -25.16 2.04 29.15
C PHE A 58 -26.47 2.67 28.69
N ARG A 59 -27.11 3.42 29.61
CA ARG A 59 -28.34 4.17 29.36
C ARG A 59 -28.01 5.58 28.89
N ARG A 60 -28.78 6.13 27.92
CA ARG A 60 -28.66 7.49 27.43
C ARG A 60 -30.02 8.02 26.93
N ARG A 61 -30.20 9.33 27.04
CA ARG A 61 -31.42 10.02 26.63
C ARG A 61 -31.42 10.31 25.14
N ARG A 62 -32.56 10.13 24.50
CA ARG A 62 -32.82 10.48 23.12
C ARG A 62 -33.73 11.69 23.05
N TRP A 63 -33.28 12.70 22.30
CA TRP A 63 -33.94 13.99 22.21
C TRP A 63 -34.46 14.26 20.80
N LYS A 64 -35.59 15.02 20.70
CA LYS A 64 -36.25 15.39 19.45
C LYS A 64 -36.62 16.86 19.45
N LYS A 65 -36.40 17.56 18.28
CA LYS A 65 -36.89 18.90 17.98
C LYS A 65 -37.31 18.93 16.51
N GLY A 66 -38.62 19.12 16.26
CA GLY A 66 -39.16 18.89 14.91
C GLY A 66 -38.82 17.47 14.42
N ASP A 67 -38.20 17.34 13.26
CA ASP A 67 -37.78 16.05 12.71
C ASP A 67 -36.35 15.64 13.10
N LYS A 68 -35.61 16.54 13.78
CA LYS A 68 -34.24 16.28 14.18
C LYS A 68 -34.15 15.47 15.47
N TRP A 69 -33.41 14.37 15.39
CA TRP A 69 -33.11 13.49 16.52
C TRP A 69 -31.65 13.64 16.93
N VAL A 70 -31.40 13.68 18.24
CA VAL A 70 -30.07 13.83 18.83
C VAL A 70 -29.92 12.90 20.03
N VAL A 71 -28.76 12.28 20.15
CA VAL A 71 -28.33 11.50 21.32
C VAL A 71 -26.97 12.02 21.76
N PRO A 72 -26.90 13.00 22.70
CA PRO A 72 -25.66 13.72 23.03
C PRO A 72 -24.53 12.79 23.49
N VAL A 73 -24.86 11.73 24.23
CA VAL A 73 -23.88 10.72 24.68
C VAL A 73 -23.25 10.00 23.48
N ASP A 74 -24.08 9.57 22.50
CA ASP A 74 -23.54 8.91 21.31
C ASP A 74 -22.63 9.85 20.49
N GLU A 75 -23.01 11.12 20.36
CA GLU A 75 -22.19 12.15 19.71
C GLU A 75 -20.85 12.37 20.46
N LYS A 76 -20.89 12.48 21.80
CA LYS A 76 -19.70 12.64 22.64
C LYS A 76 -18.75 11.46 22.54
N LEU A 77 -19.28 10.25 22.42
CA LEU A 77 -18.52 9.01 22.28
C LEU A 77 -18.11 8.71 20.80
N GLY A 78 -18.46 9.58 19.86
CA GLY A 78 -18.18 9.37 18.43
C GLY A 78 -18.89 8.16 17.82
N LEU A 79 -20.06 7.78 18.37
CA LEU A 79 -20.79 6.58 17.99
C LEU A 79 -21.85 6.87 16.92
N LYS A 80 -21.70 6.27 15.75
CA LYS A 80 -22.72 6.30 14.70
C LYS A 80 -23.90 5.39 15.07
N LYS A 81 -25.07 5.67 14.47
CA LYS A 81 -26.30 4.88 14.64
C LYS A 81 -26.04 3.40 14.29
N HIS A 82 -26.55 2.48 15.12
CA HIS A 82 -26.45 1.01 14.96
C HIS A 82 -25.02 0.43 14.94
N VAL A 83 -24.00 1.15 15.36
CA VAL A 83 -22.63 0.64 15.46
C VAL A 83 -22.42 0.02 16.84
N ARG A 84 -21.95 -1.25 16.89
CA ARG A 84 -21.60 -1.97 18.12
C ARG A 84 -20.14 -1.76 18.54
N PHE A 85 -19.26 -1.48 17.61
CA PHE A 85 -17.84 -1.39 17.85
C PHE A 85 -17.36 0.06 17.72
N SER A 86 -16.56 0.54 18.67
CA SER A 86 -15.93 1.87 18.53
C SER A 86 -14.96 1.92 17.34
N TRP A 87 -14.74 3.12 16.83
CA TRP A 87 -13.77 3.31 15.72
C TRP A 87 -12.35 2.89 16.11
N GLU A 88 -11.93 3.21 17.34
CA GLU A 88 -10.61 2.83 17.85
C GLU A 88 -10.48 1.30 17.93
N PHE A 89 -11.53 0.59 18.37
CA PHE A 89 -11.52 -0.85 18.42
C PHE A 89 -11.40 -1.47 17.01
N MET A 90 -12.16 -0.94 16.03
CA MET A 90 -12.07 -1.40 14.64
C MET A 90 -10.71 -1.11 14.01
N TYR A 91 -10.11 0.05 14.31
CA TYR A 91 -8.75 0.37 13.90
C TYR A 91 -7.73 -0.64 14.46
N GLN A 92 -7.81 -0.97 15.75
CA GLN A 92 -6.86 -1.91 16.36
C GLN A 92 -7.00 -3.32 15.79
N ILE A 93 -8.23 -3.79 15.52
CA ILE A 93 -8.45 -5.06 14.81
C ILE A 93 -7.83 -5.01 13.40
N ALA A 94 -8.03 -3.91 12.68
CA ALA A 94 -7.47 -3.72 11.36
C ALA A 94 -5.93 -3.76 11.40
N LEU A 95 -5.32 -3.05 12.35
CA LEU A 95 -3.87 -3.03 12.56
C LEU A 95 -3.33 -4.44 12.88
N LEU A 96 -3.93 -5.16 13.82
CA LEU A 96 -3.56 -6.55 14.15
C LEU A 96 -3.68 -7.47 12.94
N SER A 97 -4.69 -7.24 12.07
CA SER A 97 -4.90 -8.02 10.84
C SER A 97 -3.76 -7.89 9.84
N THR A 98 -3.00 -6.79 9.87
CA THR A 98 -1.80 -6.63 9.03
C THR A 98 -0.61 -7.47 9.50
N MET A 99 -0.60 -7.86 10.77
CA MET A 99 0.51 -8.57 11.41
C MET A 99 0.27 -10.08 11.49
N MET A 100 -0.99 -10.51 11.69
CA MET A 100 -1.30 -11.91 11.97
C MET A 100 -2.59 -12.41 11.28
N PRO A 101 -2.79 -13.74 11.13
CA PRO A 101 -4.03 -14.33 10.62
C PRO A 101 -5.24 -13.99 11.49
N TYR A 102 -6.44 -14.01 10.91
CA TYR A 102 -7.68 -13.58 11.57
C TYR A 102 -8.05 -14.40 12.82
N ASP A 103 -7.74 -15.69 12.85
CA ASP A 103 -7.91 -16.52 14.05
C ASP A 103 -6.97 -16.08 15.19
N LYS A 104 -5.75 -15.67 14.86
CA LYS A 104 -4.81 -15.13 15.84
C LYS A 104 -5.22 -13.73 16.32
N VAL A 105 -5.79 -12.89 15.44
CA VAL A 105 -6.39 -11.61 15.86
C VAL A 105 -7.50 -11.85 16.90
N VAL A 106 -8.41 -12.82 16.66
CA VAL A 106 -9.48 -13.18 17.61
C VAL A 106 -8.89 -13.61 18.96
N GLN A 107 -7.87 -14.48 18.95
CA GLN A 107 -7.19 -14.94 20.17
C GLN A 107 -6.50 -13.76 20.90
N THR A 108 -5.79 -12.91 20.19
CA THR A 108 -5.08 -11.77 20.76
C THR A 108 -6.04 -10.79 21.40
N VAL A 109 -7.14 -10.46 20.73
CA VAL A 109 -8.19 -9.57 21.27
C VAL A 109 -8.78 -10.14 22.56
N ASN A 110 -9.05 -11.44 22.62
CA ASN A 110 -9.57 -12.08 23.84
C ASN A 110 -8.54 -12.01 24.99
N ILE A 111 -7.27 -12.27 24.72
CA ILE A 111 -6.22 -12.25 25.75
C ILE A 111 -5.95 -10.84 26.26
N VAL A 112 -5.84 -9.84 25.34
CA VAL A 112 -5.41 -8.48 25.70
C VAL A 112 -6.56 -7.66 26.24
N TYR A 113 -7.72 -7.69 25.58
CA TYR A 113 -8.86 -6.83 25.91
C TYR A 113 -9.97 -7.56 26.70
N ARG A 114 -9.88 -8.90 26.84
CA ARG A 114 -10.93 -9.75 27.46
C ARG A 114 -12.27 -9.63 26.72
N ILE A 115 -12.23 -9.37 25.43
CA ILE A 115 -13.39 -9.21 24.59
C ILE A 115 -13.48 -10.38 23.63
N VAL A 116 -14.63 -11.04 23.59
CA VAL A 116 -14.88 -12.15 22.66
C VAL A 116 -15.39 -11.60 21.35
N ILE A 117 -14.58 -11.76 20.30
CA ILE A 117 -14.98 -11.46 18.92
C ILE A 117 -14.92 -12.70 18.05
N THR A 118 -15.42 -12.60 16.84
CA THR A 118 -15.40 -13.69 15.85
C THR A 118 -14.66 -13.27 14.58
N LYS A 119 -14.26 -14.24 13.75
CA LYS A 119 -13.64 -13.95 12.44
C LYS A 119 -14.45 -12.99 11.57
N PRO A 120 -15.81 -13.09 11.50
CA PRO A 120 -16.63 -12.07 10.82
C PRO A 120 -16.41 -10.64 11.31
N THR A 121 -16.13 -10.43 12.60
CA THR A 121 -15.81 -9.10 13.14
C THR A 121 -14.49 -8.58 12.58
N VAL A 122 -13.48 -9.45 12.47
CA VAL A 122 -12.20 -9.10 11.84
C VAL A 122 -12.39 -8.74 10.36
N VAL A 123 -13.19 -9.54 9.64
CA VAL A 123 -13.55 -9.25 8.24
C VAL A 123 -14.27 -7.90 8.11
N LYS A 124 -15.15 -7.54 9.06
CA LYS A 124 -15.80 -6.21 9.08
C LYS A 124 -14.79 -5.07 9.21
N ALA A 125 -13.76 -5.24 10.04
CA ALA A 125 -12.71 -4.23 10.18
C ALA A 125 -11.90 -4.06 8.88
N VAL A 126 -11.57 -5.15 8.20
CA VAL A 126 -10.88 -5.12 6.90
C VAL A 126 -11.76 -4.49 5.80
N LYS A 127 -13.06 -4.83 5.75
CA LYS A 127 -14.01 -4.19 4.83
C LYS A 127 -14.20 -2.70 5.12
N LEU A 128 -14.15 -2.30 6.39
CA LEU A 128 -14.15 -0.88 6.74
C LEU A 128 -12.91 -0.18 6.19
N CYS A 129 -11.72 -0.79 6.30
CA CYS A 129 -10.51 -0.26 5.66
C CYS A 129 -10.66 -0.15 4.15
N GLN A 130 -11.24 -1.18 3.49
CA GLN A 130 -11.51 -1.12 2.05
C GLN A 130 -12.32 0.12 1.69
N LYS A 131 -13.44 0.34 2.39
CA LYS A 131 -14.27 1.52 2.17
C LYS A 131 -13.51 2.83 2.39
N LEU A 132 -12.72 2.92 3.47
CA LEU A 132 -11.91 4.10 3.76
C LEU A 132 -10.81 4.34 2.70
N LEU A 133 -10.24 3.28 2.14
CA LEU A 133 -9.27 3.39 1.04
C LEU A 133 -9.93 3.91 -0.24
N GLU A 134 -11.15 3.46 -0.54
CA GLU A 134 -11.95 3.94 -1.67
C GLU A 134 -12.34 5.41 -1.49
N GLU A 135 -12.78 5.81 -0.29
CA GLU A 135 -13.09 7.21 0.06
C GLU A 135 -11.84 8.10 -0.04
N ARG A 136 -10.69 7.63 0.46
CA ARG A 136 -9.41 8.37 0.37
C ARG A 136 -8.91 8.50 -1.07
N GLU A 137 -9.14 7.49 -1.90
CA GLU A 137 -8.81 7.57 -3.33
C GLU A 137 -9.69 8.60 -4.05
N ALA A 138 -10.98 8.64 -3.73
CA ALA A 138 -11.89 9.65 -4.26
C ALA A 138 -11.50 11.06 -3.76
N TYR A 139 -11.15 11.21 -2.48
CA TYR A 139 -10.69 12.47 -1.90
C TYR A 139 -9.43 13.02 -2.57
N ARG A 140 -8.51 12.15 -3.00
CA ARG A 140 -7.31 12.55 -3.75
C ARG A 140 -7.60 13.44 -4.95
N PHE A 141 -8.75 13.25 -5.58
CA PHE A 141 -9.20 14.08 -6.71
C PHE A 141 -9.92 15.36 -6.27
N LEU A 142 -10.37 15.41 -5.03
CA LEU A 142 -11.08 16.56 -4.46
C LEU A 142 -10.16 17.50 -3.70
N GLU A 143 -8.99 17.03 -3.28
CA GLU A 143 -7.99 17.79 -2.54
C GLU A 143 -7.48 18.95 -3.39
N THR A 144 -8.01 20.15 -3.14
CA THR A 144 -7.57 21.37 -3.79
C THR A 144 -6.45 22.00 -2.97
N GLY A 145 -5.20 21.86 -3.48
CA GLY A 145 -4.19 22.88 -3.28
C GLY A 145 -3.85 23.29 -1.85
N THR A 146 -3.84 22.38 -0.87
CA THR A 146 -2.95 22.58 0.26
C THR A 146 -1.55 22.61 -0.33
N SER A 147 -0.88 23.76 -0.28
CA SER A 147 0.49 23.87 -0.75
C SER A 147 1.36 22.96 0.13
N ILE A 148 1.56 21.74 -0.34
CA ILE A 148 2.56 20.86 0.26
C ILE A 148 3.90 21.50 -0.08
N ASP A 149 4.70 21.82 0.93
CA ASP A 149 6.06 22.31 0.72
C ASP A 149 6.86 21.24 -0.01
N LYS A 150 7.06 21.45 -1.31
CA LYS A 150 7.81 20.53 -2.16
C LYS A 150 9.28 20.51 -1.74
N LYS A 151 9.84 19.33 -1.63
CA LYS A 151 11.25 19.15 -1.27
C LYS A 151 12.12 19.07 -2.51
N PRO A 152 13.28 19.73 -2.55
CA PRO A 152 14.23 19.52 -3.64
C PRO A 152 14.81 18.11 -3.55
N ALA A 153 15.00 17.45 -4.70
CA ALA A 153 15.62 16.15 -4.78
C ALA A 153 16.65 16.12 -5.94
N GLU A 154 17.91 15.94 -5.61
CA GLU A 154 18.97 15.75 -6.63
C GLU A 154 18.82 14.41 -7.34
N VAL A 155 18.41 13.37 -6.59
CA VAL A 155 18.20 12.00 -7.12
C VAL A 155 16.88 11.45 -6.61
N ILE A 156 16.09 10.91 -7.51
CA ILE A 156 14.85 10.19 -7.20
C ILE A 156 14.99 8.77 -7.74
N TYR A 157 14.68 7.80 -6.89
CA TYR A 157 14.64 6.38 -7.25
C TYR A 157 13.20 5.94 -7.38
N ILE A 158 12.89 5.20 -8.44
CA ILE A 158 11.62 4.51 -8.63
C ILE A 158 11.92 3.06 -8.98
N GLU A 159 11.50 2.16 -8.13
CA GLU A 159 11.59 0.74 -8.39
C GLU A 159 10.19 0.14 -8.49
N GLY A 160 10.01 -0.83 -9.37
CA GLY A 160 8.71 -1.46 -9.58
C GLY A 160 8.83 -2.95 -9.86
N ASP A 161 7.94 -3.74 -9.24
CA ASP A 161 7.86 -5.18 -9.43
C ASP A 161 6.48 -5.72 -9.01
N GLY A 162 6.12 -6.92 -9.45
CA GLY A 162 4.86 -7.59 -9.14
C GLY A 162 4.95 -8.51 -7.93
N VAL A 163 3.95 -8.44 -7.05
CA VAL A 163 3.80 -9.38 -5.92
C VAL A 163 2.66 -10.34 -6.18
N LYS A 164 2.97 -11.58 -6.56
CA LYS A 164 1.95 -12.62 -6.75
C LYS A 164 1.54 -13.22 -5.41
N VAL A 165 0.25 -13.21 -5.10
CA VAL A 165 -0.34 -13.86 -3.92
C VAL A 165 -1.44 -14.83 -4.35
N LYS A 166 -1.62 -15.94 -3.59
CA LYS A 166 -2.67 -16.92 -3.89
C LYS A 166 -4.05 -16.30 -3.67
N ALA A 167 -4.91 -16.41 -4.68
CA ALA A 167 -6.27 -15.88 -4.64
C ALA A 167 -7.29 -16.91 -5.12
N ARG A 168 -8.57 -16.68 -4.75
CA ARG A 168 -9.73 -17.43 -5.20
C ARG A 168 -10.47 -16.60 -6.24
N GLY A 169 -10.73 -17.16 -7.41
CA GLY A 169 -11.51 -16.57 -8.48
C GLY A 169 -11.53 -17.54 -9.66
N LYS A 170 -12.66 -17.62 -10.36
CA LYS A 170 -12.82 -18.51 -11.53
C LYS A 170 -11.97 -18.06 -12.72
N GLU A 171 -11.62 -16.77 -12.77
CA GLU A 171 -10.94 -16.11 -13.90
C GLU A 171 -9.43 -15.90 -13.65
N LEU A 172 -8.87 -16.46 -12.56
CA LEU A 172 -7.48 -16.25 -12.21
C LEU A 172 -6.57 -17.33 -12.77
N ASP A 173 -5.65 -16.94 -13.63
CA ASP A 173 -4.55 -17.80 -14.08
C ASP A 173 -3.75 -18.30 -12.87
N ASN A 174 -3.55 -19.64 -12.80
CA ASN A 174 -2.76 -20.29 -11.76
C ASN A 174 -3.19 -19.96 -10.30
N ARG A 175 -4.44 -19.52 -10.08
CA ARG A 175 -4.95 -19.15 -8.75
C ARG A 175 -4.10 -18.10 -8.03
N ASN A 176 -3.52 -17.18 -8.76
CA ASN A 176 -2.75 -16.06 -8.21
C ASN A 176 -3.32 -14.72 -8.67
N VAL A 177 -3.25 -13.72 -7.82
CA VAL A 177 -3.42 -12.31 -8.19
C VAL A 177 -2.05 -11.65 -8.17
N ASP A 178 -1.78 -10.82 -9.16
CA ASP A 178 -0.58 -10.00 -9.25
C ASP A 178 -0.87 -8.59 -8.74
N LEU A 179 -0.14 -8.19 -7.70
CA LEU A 179 -0.25 -6.86 -7.09
C LEU A 179 0.90 -6.02 -7.61
N SER A 180 0.58 -4.93 -8.28
CA SER A 180 1.57 -3.98 -8.78
C SER A 180 2.13 -3.13 -7.64
N HIS A 181 3.43 -3.22 -7.40
CA HIS A 181 4.12 -2.54 -6.31
C HIS A 181 5.22 -1.63 -6.85
N PHE A 182 5.18 -0.36 -6.43
CA PHE A 182 6.21 0.63 -6.71
C PHE A 182 6.74 1.22 -5.41
N VAL A 183 8.05 1.48 -5.38
CA VAL A 183 8.76 2.12 -4.26
C VAL A 183 9.47 3.35 -4.78
N ILE A 184 9.28 4.47 -4.09
CA ILE A 184 9.98 5.73 -4.34
C ILE A 184 10.87 6.02 -3.14
N HIS A 185 12.08 6.54 -3.38
CA HIS A 185 12.95 7.06 -2.33
C HIS A 185 13.98 8.03 -2.92
N THR A 186 14.67 8.77 -2.05
CA THR A 186 15.72 9.74 -2.46
C THR A 186 17.14 9.25 -2.17
N GLY A 187 17.29 7.98 -1.81
CA GLY A 187 18.55 7.35 -1.49
C GLY A 187 18.46 6.48 -0.24
N SER A 188 19.61 6.01 0.23
CA SER A 188 19.71 5.23 1.45
C SER A 188 20.78 5.79 2.38
N LYS A 189 20.51 5.75 3.69
CA LYS A 189 21.43 6.17 4.74
C LYS A 189 21.81 4.97 5.60
N LYS A 190 23.09 4.83 5.91
CA LYS A 190 23.57 3.82 6.85
C LYS A 190 23.18 4.20 8.27
N VAL A 191 22.41 3.34 8.94
CA VAL A 191 21.92 3.54 10.32
C VAL A 191 22.50 2.53 11.31
N GLY A 192 23.35 1.60 10.83
CA GLY A 192 24.04 0.60 11.67
C GLY A 192 25.09 -0.15 10.87
N LYS A 193 25.78 -1.12 11.50
CA LYS A 193 26.92 -1.84 10.90
C LYS A 193 26.59 -2.38 9.50
N ASN A 194 25.42 -3.05 9.34
CA ASN A 194 24.93 -3.62 8.08
C ASN A 194 23.48 -3.22 7.82
N ARG A 195 23.02 -2.10 8.38
CA ARG A 195 21.63 -1.65 8.25
C ARG A 195 21.58 -0.31 7.51
N PHE A 196 20.78 -0.28 6.47
CA PHE A 196 20.49 0.92 5.69
C PHE A 196 19.00 1.23 5.78
N GLU A 197 18.67 2.51 5.74
CA GLU A 197 17.30 3.01 5.74
C GLU A 197 17.08 3.91 4.52
N LEU A 198 15.96 3.70 3.83
CA LEU A 198 15.60 4.50 2.67
C LEU A 198 15.09 5.87 3.10
N GLN A 199 15.57 6.92 2.45
CA GLN A 199 15.20 8.29 2.74
C GLN A 199 13.97 8.70 1.92
N SER A 200 13.05 9.46 2.54
CA SER A 200 11.80 9.92 1.90
C SER A 200 11.05 8.79 1.18
N LYS A 201 11.06 7.60 1.79
CA LYS A 201 10.44 6.41 1.20
C LYS A 201 8.92 6.54 1.12
N LYS A 202 8.35 6.19 -0.04
CA LYS A 202 6.92 6.01 -0.26
C LYS A 202 6.65 4.79 -1.11
N GLU A 203 5.57 4.08 -0.80
CA GLU A 203 5.22 2.85 -1.48
C GLU A 203 3.78 2.90 -1.99
N PHE A 204 3.57 2.35 -3.19
CA PHE A 204 2.25 2.22 -3.82
C PHE A 204 2.03 0.80 -4.28
N ILE A 205 0.89 0.23 -3.87
CA ILE A 205 0.47 -1.10 -4.29
C ILE A 205 -0.99 -1.09 -4.71
N ALA A 206 -1.31 -1.76 -5.82
CA ALA A 206 -2.66 -1.90 -6.32
C ALA A 206 -2.78 -3.14 -7.24
N LEU A 207 -4.01 -3.57 -7.51
CA LEU A 207 -4.30 -4.61 -8.53
C LEU A 207 -3.92 -4.16 -9.94
N ASN A 208 -4.06 -2.87 -10.21
CA ASN A 208 -3.85 -2.30 -11.54
C ASN A 208 -2.53 -1.53 -11.59
N ASN A 209 -1.63 -1.97 -12.48
CA ASN A 209 -0.33 -1.33 -12.68
C ASN A 209 -0.47 0.14 -13.12
N ARG A 210 -1.47 0.48 -13.93
CA ARG A 210 -1.74 1.85 -14.35
C ARG A 210 -2.06 2.74 -13.14
N LEU A 211 -2.96 2.29 -12.24
CA LEU A 211 -3.33 3.05 -11.04
C LEU A 211 -2.12 3.25 -10.13
N SER A 212 -1.26 2.24 -9.97
CA SER A 212 -0.03 2.37 -9.18
C SER A 212 0.90 3.44 -9.77
N ARG A 213 1.05 3.49 -11.09
CA ARG A 213 1.87 4.51 -11.79
C ARG A 213 1.28 5.92 -11.67
N GLU A 214 -0.03 6.05 -11.78
CA GLU A 214 -0.73 7.33 -11.57
C GLU A 214 -0.45 7.86 -10.14
N LYS A 215 -0.51 7.00 -9.12
CA LYS A 215 -0.18 7.36 -7.74
C LYS A 215 1.29 7.76 -7.57
N VAL A 216 2.19 7.08 -8.26
CA VAL A 216 3.62 7.43 -8.30
C VAL A 216 3.83 8.84 -8.85
N LEU A 217 3.23 9.14 -10.01
CA LEU A 217 3.33 10.45 -10.65
C LEU A 217 2.73 11.56 -9.79
N ASP A 218 1.54 11.33 -9.25
CA ASP A 218 0.84 12.25 -8.37
C ASP A 218 1.68 12.61 -7.14
N TYR A 219 2.24 11.59 -6.50
CA TYR A 219 3.11 11.80 -5.34
C TYR A 219 4.36 12.59 -5.68
N LEU A 220 5.05 12.23 -6.76
CA LEU A 220 6.28 12.92 -7.17
C LEU A 220 6.00 14.38 -7.53
N TYR A 221 4.95 14.62 -8.28
CA TYR A 221 4.56 15.97 -8.66
C TYR A 221 4.22 16.87 -7.46
N ASN A 222 3.52 16.32 -6.47
CA ASN A 222 3.06 17.10 -5.33
C ASN A 222 4.11 17.28 -4.22
N HIS A 223 5.10 16.37 -4.10
CA HIS A 223 6.03 16.36 -2.97
C HIS A 223 7.46 16.78 -3.33
N PHE A 224 7.82 16.78 -4.61
CA PHE A 224 9.20 17.10 -5.02
C PHE A 224 9.26 18.26 -6.01
N ILE A 225 10.31 19.08 -5.87
CA ILE A 225 10.75 20.00 -6.90
C ILE A 225 11.63 19.17 -7.85
N ILE A 226 11.11 18.95 -9.06
CA ILE A 226 11.82 18.21 -10.11
C ILE A 226 12.25 19.21 -11.16
N ASP A 227 13.53 19.36 -11.34
CA ASP A 227 14.15 20.29 -12.29
C ASP A 227 15.11 19.55 -13.26
N GLU A 228 15.81 20.33 -14.08
CA GLU A 228 16.73 19.77 -15.08
C GLU A 228 17.99 19.11 -14.49
N ASN A 229 18.30 19.35 -13.22
CA ASN A 229 19.43 18.74 -12.51
C ASN A 229 19.02 17.45 -11.79
N THR A 230 17.71 17.21 -11.65
CA THR A 230 17.21 16.00 -11.01
C THR A 230 17.54 14.77 -11.83
N LEU A 231 18.26 13.82 -11.22
CA LEU A 231 18.53 12.50 -11.79
C LEU A 231 17.43 11.52 -11.38
N LEU A 232 16.73 10.94 -12.35
CA LEU A 232 15.80 9.85 -12.13
C LEU A 232 16.51 8.52 -12.33
N ILE A 233 16.58 7.70 -11.29
CA ILE A 233 17.07 6.32 -11.34
C ILE A 233 15.88 5.38 -11.22
N THR A 234 15.80 4.42 -12.14
CA THR A 234 14.72 3.42 -12.11
C THR A 234 15.28 2.01 -12.18
N ASN A 235 14.60 1.06 -11.54
CA ASN A 235 15.00 -0.34 -11.49
C ASN A 235 13.79 -1.28 -11.59
N SER A 236 13.95 -2.36 -12.34
CA SER A 236 12.94 -3.42 -12.44
C SER A 236 13.53 -4.73 -12.99
N ASP A 237 12.74 -5.82 -12.91
CA ASP A 237 13.05 -7.10 -13.55
C ASP A 237 12.78 -7.13 -15.06
N GLY A 238 12.21 -6.05 -15.61
CA GLY A 238 11.79 -5.96 -17.02
C GLY A 238 10.57 -6.83 -17.35
N GLY A 239 9.81 -7.24 -16.34
CA GLY A 239 8.56 -7.98 -16.50
C GLY A 239 7.45 -7.14 -17.14
N HIS A 240 6.31 -7.80 -17.40
CA HIS A 240 5.14 -7.13 -17.98
C HIS A 240 4.63 -6.04 -17.01
N GLY A 241 4.51 -4.81 -17.52
CA GLY A 241 4.14 -3.63 -16.70
C GLY A 241 5.32 -2.91 -16.03
N TYR A 242 6.54 -3.48 -16.10
CA TYR A 242 7.76 -2.93 -15.51
C TYR A 242 8.92 -2.86 -16.52
N THR A 243 8.59 -2.74 -17.80
CA THR A 243 9.59 -2.62 -18.85
C THR A 243 10.32 -1.28 -18.78
N PRO A 244 11.54 -1.17 -19.28
CA PRO A 244 12.26 0.11 -19.36
C PRO A 244 11.46 1.23 -20.03
N TYR A 245 10.58 0.86 -20.96
CA TYR A 245 9.69 1.79 -21.64
C TYR A 245 8.69 2.45 -20.68
N VAL A 246 8.12 1.70 -19.75
CA VAL A 246 7.21 2.24 -18.72
C VAL A 246 7.89 3.32 -17.89
N PHE A 247 9.13 3.09 -17.48
CA PHE A 247 9.90 4.08 -16.70
C PHE A 247 10.33 5.28 -17.54
N LYS A 248 10.58 5.07 -18.82
CA LYS A 248 10.83 6.18 -19.76
C LYS A 248 9.61 7.08 -19.91
N GLU A 249 8.40 6.51 -19.93
CA GLU A 249 7.16 7.30 -19.97
C GLU A 249 6.93 8.08 -18.66
N ILE A 250 7.24 7.49 -17.50
CA ILE A 250 7.25 8.20 -16.22
C ILE A 250 8.24 9.38 -16.25
N SER A 251 9.45 9.16 -16.74
CA SER A 251 10.47 10.21 -16.88
C SER A 251 10.01 11.36 -17.77
N LYS A 252 9.38 11.05 -18.91
CA LYS A 252 8.81 12.06 -19.81
C LYS A 252 7.68 12.85 -19.16
N ALA A 253 6.75 12.17 -18.45
CA ALA A 253 5.65 12.82 -17.76
C ALA A 253 6.16 13.81 -16.69
N LEU A 254 7.26 13.49 -16.01
CA LEU A 254 7.91 14.34 -15.03
C LEU A 254 8.85 15.39 -15.66
N LYS A 255 9.04 15.36 -16.99
CA LYS A 255 9.97 16.25 -17.74
C LYS A 255 11.42 16.18 -17.26
N VAL A 256 11.85 15.04 -16.74
CA VAL A 256 13.23 14.84 -16.27
C VAL A 256 14.17 14.73 -17.47
N LYS A 257 15.26 15.50 -17.48
CA LYS A 257 16.26 15.47 -18.55
C LYS A 257 17.20 14.26 -18.46
N ARG A 258 17.56 13.84 -17.27
CA ARG A 258 18.47 12.72 -17.03
C ARG A 258 17.77 11.55 -16.38
N HIS A 259 17.54 10.47 -17.14
CA HIS A 259 16.94 9.22 -16.68
C HIS A 259 17.85 8.04 -16.93
N GLU A 260 18.13 7.26 -15.89
CA GLU A 260 18.93 6.05 -15.93
C GLU A 260 18.10 4.85 -15.46
N HIS A 261 17.96 3.87 -16.34
CA HIS A 261 17.27 2.62 -16.01
C HIS A 261 18.26 1.50 -15.74
N PHE A 262 18.02 0.73 -14.67
CA PHE A 262 18.78 -0.46 -14.32
C PHE A 262 17.89 -1.70 -14.40
N TRP A 263 18.44 -2.78 -14.90
CA TRP A 263 17.81 -4.09 -14.80
C TRP A 263 18.18 -4.70 -13.46
N ASP A 264 17.19 -5.22 -12.72
CA ASP A 264 17.42 -5.76 -11.38
C ASP A 264 18.46 -6.90 -11.41
N LYS A 265 19.59 -6.65 -10.74
CA LYS A 265 20.74 -7.57 -10.75
C LYS A 265 20.38 -8.94 -10.18
N TYR A 266 19.57 -8.99 -9.12
CA TYR A 266 19.17 -10.26 -8.51
C TYR A 266 18.42 -11.14 -9.52
N HIS A 267 17.46 -10.56 -10.22
CA HIS A 267 16.67 -11.27 -11.24
C HIS A 267 17.52 -11.67 -12.44
N VAL A 268 18.43 -10.81 -12.90
CA VAL A 268 19.40 -11.14 -13.96
C VAL A 268 20.24 -12.33 -13.53
N ASP A 269 20.84 -12.27 -12.35
CA ASP A 269 21.70 -13.35 -11.83
C ASP A 269 20.94 -14.67 -11.69
N GLN A 270 19.69 -14.64 -11.20
CA GLN A 270 18.84 -15.84 -11.10
C GLN A 270 18.49 -16.43 -12.47
N HIS A 271 18.17 -15.58 -13.45
CA HIS A 271 17.91 -16.02 -14.81
C HIS A 271 19.14 -16.69 -15.43
N VAL A 272 20.31 -16.07 -15.31
CA VAL A 272 21.57 -16.62 -15.80
C VAL A 272 21.85 -17.95 -15.12
N LYS A 273 21.79 -18.05 -13.79
CA LYS A 273 22.01 -19.30 -13.05
C LYS A 273 21.03 -20.41 -13.48
N SER A 274 19.77 -20.07 -13.68
CA SER A 274 18.75 -21.02 -14.09
C SER A 274 19.06 -21.64 -15.46
N PHE A 275 19.48 -20.83 -16.42
CA PHE A 275 19.83 -21.30 -17.77
C PHE A 275 21.14 -22.09 -17.80
N PHE A 276 22.12 -21.70 -17.00
CA PHE A 276 23.42 -22.36 -16.98
C PHE A 276 23.49 -23.60 -16.06
N LYS A 277 22.39 -23.96 -15.38
CA LYS A 277 22.36 -25.07 -14.43
C LYS A 277 22.82 -26.40 -15.00
N ILE A 278 22.58 -26.65 -16.30
CA ILE A 278 22.92 -27.89 -17.02
C ILE A 278 24.21 -27.79 -17.85
N TYR A 279 24.86 -26.63 -17.86
CA TYR A 279 26.08 -26.38 -18.61
C TYR A 279 27.31 -26.32 -17.70
N PRO A 280 28.56 -26.42 -18.26
CA PRO A 280 29.79 -26.32 -17.46
C PRO A 280 29.87 -25.03 -16.63
N ALA A 281 30.27 -25.15 -15.37
CA ALA A 281 30.35 -24.04 -14.43
C ALA A 281 31.26 -22.88 -14.93
N GLU A 282 32.29 -23.22 -15.72
CA GLU A 282 33.18 -22.22 -16.32
C GLU A 282 32.45 -21.23 -17.25
N LEU A 283 31.43 -21.69 -17.98
CA LEU A 283 30.63 -20.83 -18.85
C LEU A 283 29.74 -19.89 -18.04
N LEU A 284 29.23 -20.35 -16.91
CA LEU A 284 28.50 -19.49 -15.97
C LEU A 284 29.41 -18.40 -15.42
N ASP A 285 30.63 -18.75 -14.97
CA ASP A 285 31.60 -17.79 -14.43
C ASP A 285 32.05 -16.78 -15.48
N LYS A 286 32.28 -17.22 -16.72
CA LYS A 286 32.61 -16.34 -17.86
C LYS A 286 31.45 -15.39 -18.15
N THR A 287 30.23 -15.88 -18.09
CA THR A 287 29.02 -15.05 -18.28
C THR A 287 28.93 -13.96 -17.21
N PHE A 288 29.09 -14.30 -15.92
CA PHE A 288 29.07 -13.30 -14.86
C PHE A 288 30.22 -12.29 -14.98
N LYS A 289 31.44 -12.74 -15.27
CA LYS A 289 32.58 -11.83 -15.52
C LYS A 289 32.31 -10.85 -16.67
N ALA A 290 31.70 -11.33 -17.76
CA ALA A 290 31.34 -10.48 -18.89
C ALA A 290 30.25 -9.46 -18.52
N ILE A 291 29.26 -9.83 -17.69
CA ILE A 291 28.23 -8.92 -17.19
C ILE A 291 28.84 -7.87 -16.26
N ASP A 292 29.65 -8.27 -15.28
CA ASP A 292 30.27 -7.36 -14.29
C ASP A 292 31.25 -6.38 -14.93
N GLN A 293 32.00 -6.82 -15.97
CA GLN A 293 32.90 -5.98 -16.78
C GLN A 293 32.15 -5.17 -17.84
N HIS A 294 30.85 -5.44 -18.01
CA HIS A 294 30.00 -4.87 -19.05
C HIS A 294 30.58 -5.08 -20.48
N ASP A 295 31.16 -6.25 -20.71
CA ASP A 295 31.78 -6.63 -22.01
C ASP A 295 30.76 -7.46 -22.82
N LYS A 296 30.07 -6.78 -23.75
CA LYS A 296 29.05 -7.42 -24.60
C LYS A 296 29.68 -8.41 -25.59
N GLY A 297 30.91 -8.20 -26.01
CA GLY A 297 31.63 -9.09 -26.92
C GLY A 297 31.91 -10.44 -26.24
N LYS A 298 32.54 -10.42 -25.06
CA LYS A 298 32.80 -11.61 -24.27
C LYS A 298 31.49 -12.34 -23.90
N LEU A 299 30.44 -11.60 -23.53
CA LEU A 299 29.14 -12.20 -23.24
C LEU A 299 28.61 -12.95 -24.45
N ARG A 300 28.63 -12.32 -25.65
CA ARG A 300 28.14 -12.96 -26.87
C ARG A 300 28.93 -14.24 -27.18
N THR A 301 30.27 -14.18 -27.15
CA THR A 301 31.13 -15.36 -27.41
C THR A 301 30.82 -16.49 -26.43
N THR A 302 30.64 -16.19 -25.13
CA THR A 302 30.31 -17.20 -24.14
C THR A 302 28.94 -17.81 -24.38
N LEU A 303 27.94 -16.99 -24.75
CA LEU A 303 26.59 -17.48 -25.08
C LEU A 303 26.59 -18.29 -26.39
N ASP A 304 27.36 -17.89 -27.41
CA ASP A 304 27.50 -18.66 -28.67
C ASP A 304 28.16 -20.03 -28.39
N THR A 305 29.18 -20.09 -27.54
CA THR A 305 29.79 -21.34 -27.08
C THR A 305 28.80 -22.22 -26.36
N THR A 306 27.97 -21.65 -25.49
CA THR A 306 26.95 -22.40 -24.74
C THR A 306 25.86 -22.92 -25.65
N GLU A 307 25.43 -22.12 -26.66
CA GLU A 307 24.44 -22.52 -27.67
C GLU A 307 24.87 -23.76 -28.45
N ALA A 308 26.16 -23.87 -28.76
CA ALA A 308 26.71 -25.04 -29.45
C ALA A 308 26.67 -26.35 -28.62
N LEU A 309 26.45 -26.26 -27.32
CA LEU A 309 26.28 -27.42 -26.42
C LEU A 309 24.82 -27.85 -26.24
N VAL A 310 23.87 -27.10 -26.81
CA VAL A 310 22.44 -27.40 -26.67
C VAL A 310 22.10 -28.63 -27.51
N SER A 311 21.42 -29.62 -26.91
CA SER A 311 21.21 -30.92 -27.56
C SER A 311 19.82 -31.06 -28.16
N THR A 312 18.80 -30.36 -27.63
CA THR A 312 17.41 -30.53 -28.11
C THR A 312 16.89 -29.23 -28.77
N LYS A 313 15.92 -29.39 -29.65
CA LYS A 313 15.30 -28.24 -30.32
C LYS A 313 14.55 -27.32 -29.36
N GLU A 314 13.86 -27.87 -28.36
CA GLU A 314 13.14 -27.08 -27.34
C GLU A 314 14.07 -26.27 -26.47
N GLU A 315 15.16 -26.89 -26.03
CA GLU A 315 16.23 -26.17 -25.27
C GLU A 315 16.84 -25.07 -26.11
N LEU A 316 17.08 -25.31 -27.40
CA LEU A 316 17.64 -24.32 -28.33
C LEU A 316 16.71 -23.09 -28.45
N GLU A 317 15.42 -23.30 -28.66
CA GLU A 317 14.47 -22.20 -28.74
C GLU A 317 14.41 -21.40 -27.41
N GLY A 318 14.43 -22.09 -26.27
CA GLY A 318 14.47 -21.49 -24.93
C GLY A 318 15.77 -20.67 -24.74
N PHE A 319 16.91 -21.25 -25.09
CA PHE A 319 18.20 -20.61 -24.98
C PHE A 319 18.31 -19.37 -25.90
N GLN A 320 17.85 -19.45 -27.13
CA GLN A 320 17.85 -18.33 -28.07
C GLN A 320 16.96 -17.16 -27.58
N LYS A 321 15.80 -17.45 -26.97
CA LYS A 321 14.96 -16.42 -26.34
C LYS A 321 15.70 -15.73 -25.20
N PHE A 322 16.33 -16.50 -24.32
CA PHE A 322 17.15 -15.99 -23.22
C PHE A 322 18.33 -15.13 -23.73
N LYS A 323 19.14 -15.65 -24.65
CA LYS A 323 20.27 -14.96 -25.28
C LYS A 323 19.85 -13.63 -25.91
N ARG A 324 18.76 -13.64 -26.68
CA ARG A 324 18.21 -12.44 -27.32
C ARG A 324 17.77 -11.41 -26.25
N LYS A 325 17.04 -11.85 -25.23
CA LYS A 325 16.59 -10.96 -24.13
C LYS A 325 17.79 -10.35 -23.41
N LEU A 326 18.79 -11.14 -23.08
CA LEU A 326 19.97 -10.67 -22.35
C LEU A 326 20.80 -9.70 -23.19
N LEU A 327 21.09 -10.02 -24.46
CA LEU A 327 21.89 -9.15 -25.33
C LEU A 327 21.18 -7.85 -25.72
N ASN A 328 19.86 -7.86 -25.90
CA ASN A 328 19.08 -6.66 -26.24
C ASN A 328 18.98 -5.69 -25.06
N ASN A 329 18.93 -6.22 -23.84
CA ASN A 329 18.81 -5.42 -22.62
C ASN A 329 20.15 -5.24 -21.90
N PHE A 330 21.25 -5.66 -22.49
CA PHE A 330 22.57 -5.68 -21.87
C PHE A 330 23.01 -4.29 -21.35
N HIS A 331 22.65 -3.23 -22.06
CA HIS A 331 22.97 -1.86 -21.64
C HIS A 331 22.35 -1.47 -20.27
N TYR A 332 21.23 -2.10 -19.86
CA TYR A 332 20.63 -1.88 -18.54
C TYR A 332 21.38 -2.60 -17.42
N THR A 333 22.27 -3.56 -17.72
CA THR A 333 23.13 -4.22 -16.72
C THR A 333 24.38 -3.42 -16.39
N LYS A 334 24.67 -2.30 -17.12
CA LYS A 334 25.85 -1.47 -16.90
C LYS A 334 25.87 -0.96 -15.45
N PRO A 335 26.92 -1.24 -14.66
CA PRO A 335 27.02 -0.79 -13.28
C PRO A 335 26.97 0.74 -13.15
N ALA A 336 26.45 1.25 -12.05
CA ALA A 336 26.32 2.68 -11.79
C ALA A 336 27.66 3.41 -11.86
N LYS A 337 28.73 2.79 -11.37
CA LYS A 337 30.10 3.33 -11.44
C LYS A 337 30.59 3.62 -12.87
N LEU A 338 30.13 2.82 -13.83
CA LEU A 338 30.48 2.99 -15.24
C LEU A 338 29.55 3.97 -15.99
N ARG A 339 28.53 4.51 -15.30
CA ARG A 339 27.60 5.52 -15.83
C ARG A 339 27.84 6.91 -15.24
N ASP A 340 28.97 7.12 -14.55
CA ASP A 340 29.31 8.36 -13.84
C ASP A 340 28.26 8.75 -12.77
N ILE A 341 27.64 7.74 -12.16
CA ILE A 341 26.66 7.92 -11.09
C ILE A 341 27.37 7.61 -9.76
N THR A 342 27.96 8.66 -9.15
CA THR A 342 28.73 8.53 -7.91
C THR A 342 27.87 8.30 -6.67
N ARG A 343 26.57 8.62 -6.73
CA ARG A 343 25.63 8.58 -5.59
C ARG A 343 24.57 7.49 -5.70
N ALA A 344 24.77 6.48 -6.55
CA ALA A 344 23.80 5.39 -6.72
C ALA A 344 23.82 4.42 -5.52
N GLN A 345 23.25 4.86 -4.38
CA GLN A 345 23.08 4.01 -3.19
C GLN A 345 21.60 3.65 -3.04
N GLY A 346 21.31 2.36 -2.96
CA GLY A 346 19.95 1.88 -2.69
C GLY A 346 19.17 1.39 -3.92
N ILE A 347 19.84 0.95 -5.00
CA ILE A 347 19.20 0.27 -6.13
C ILE A 347 18.99 -1.22 -5.78
N GLY A 348 17.84 -1.79 -6.19
CA GLY A 348 17.51 -3.20 -5.96
C GLY A 348 16.90 -3.45 -4.60
N VAL A 349 16.04 -2.55 -4.12
CA VAL A 349 15.40 -2.65 -2.80
C VAL A 349 14.08 -3.44 -2.81
N MET A 350 13.51 -3.73 -3.98
CA MET A 350 12.16 -4.31 -4.12
C MET A 350 11.99 -5.62 -3.35
N GLU A 351 12.92 -6.57 -3.45
CA GLU A 351 12.82 -7.85 -2.72
C GLU A 351 12.68 -7.63 -1.20
N SER A 352 13.45 -6.67 -0.65
CA SER A 352 13.36 -6.32 0.77
C SER A 352 12.01 -5.70 1.14
N GLN A 353 11.43 -4.89 0.25
CA GLN A 353 10.13 -4.26 0.46
C GLN A 353 8.97 -5.25 0.27
N HIS A 354 9.12 -6.26 -0.57
CA HIS A 354 8.15 -7.34 -0.71
C HIS A 354 8.00 -8.20 0.55
N ARG A 355 9.02 -8.30 1.38
CA ARG A 355 9.03 -9.17 2.57
C ARG A 355 7.83 -8.94 3.50
N LYS A 356 7.47 -7.71 3.79
CA LYS A 356 6.34 -7.38 4.67
C LYS A 356 5.00 -7.91 4.13
N ILE A 357 4.82 -7.84 2.82
CA ILE A 357 3.62 -8.34 2.14
C ILE A 357 3.65 -9.86 2.08
N THR A 358 4.75 -10.43 1.58
CA THR A 358 4.87 -11.88 1.39
C THR A 358 4.85 -12.65 2.70
N TYR A 359 5.46 -12.11 3.76
CA TYR A 359 5.43 -12.70 5.10
C TYR A 359 4.00 -12.83 5.63
N ARG A 360 3.19 -11.78 5.47
CA ARG A 360 1.80 -11.79 5.91
C ARG A 360 0.88 -12.57 4.97
N MET A 361 1.10 -12.52 3.66
CA MET A 361 0.12 -12.94 2.67
C MET A 361 0.44 -14.26 1.96
N LYS A 362 1.71 -14.72 1.91
CA LYS A 362 2.09 -15.93 1.15
C LYS A 362 2.32 -17.17 2.02
N LYS A 363 3.01 -17.04 3.14
CA LYS A 363 3.67 -18.19 3.81
C LYS A 363 2.80 -18.99 4.79
N ARG A 364 1.48 -18.80 4.80
CA ARG A 364 0.60 -19.41 5.81
C ARG A 364 -0.61 -20.14 5.21
N GLY A 365 -0.49 -20.67 4.01
CA GLY A 365 -1.56 -21.44 3.34
C GLY A 365 -2.83 -20.64 3.06
N MET A 366 -2.75 -19.30 3.06
CA MET A 366 -3.91 -18.44 2.87
C MET A 366 -4.25 -18.25 1.40
N TYR A 367 -5.55 -18.21 1.11
CA TYR A 367 -6.11 -17.79 -0.17
C TYR A 367 -6.96 -16.54 0.04
N TRP A 368 -6.74 -15.54 -0.76
CA TRP A 368 -7.40 -14.24 -0.69
C TRP A 368 -8.52 -14.13 -1.72
N SER A 369 -9.56 -13.33 -1.46
CA SER A 369 -10.30 -12.74 -2.57
C SER A 369 -9.43 -11.67 -3.25
N VAL A 370 -9.70 -11.37 -4.50
CA VAL A 370 -8.93 -10.36 -5.26
C VAL A 370 -8.94 -9.00 -4.53
N GLU A 371 -10.14 -8.54 -4.15
CA GLU A 371 -10.33 -7.29 -3.39
C GLU A 371 -9.68 -7.36 -2.00
N GLY A 372 -9.81 -8.51 -1.32
CA GLY A 372 -9.17 -8.72 -0.01
C GLY A 372 -7.65 -8.69 -0.08
N ALA A 373 -7.05 -9.19 -1.17
CA ALA A 373 -5.62 -9.11 -1.40
C ALA A 373 -5.19 -7.66 -1.63
N ASN A 374 -5.92 -6.91 -2.44
CA ASN A 374 -5.67 -5.49 -2.67
C ASN A 374 -5.78 -4.67 -1.39
N THR A 375 -6.86 -4.85 -0.64
CA THR A 375 -7.09 -4.13 0.62
C THR A 375 -6.00 -4.44 1.64
N MET A 376 -5.70 -5.75 1.86
CA MET A 376 -4.70 -6.16 2.85
C MET A 376 -3.30 -5.66 2.51
N SER A 377 -2.90 -5.70 1.24
CA SER A 377 -1.59 -5.21 0.82
C SER A 377 -1.42 -3.71 1.07
N GLN A 378 -2.44 -2.91 0.78
CA GLN A 378 -2.44 -1.47 1.07
C GLN A 378 -2.44 -1.20 2.58
N MET A 379 -3.24 -1.94 3.37
CA MET A 379 -3.23 -1.84 4.83
C MET A 379 -1.85 -2.13 5.43
N ILE A 380 -1.16 -3.17 4.91
CA ILE A 380 0.20 -3.51 5.36
C ILE A 380 1.15 -2.34 5.10
N ILE A 381 1.14 -1.76 3.91
CA ILE A 381 1.99 -0.60 3.59
C ILE A 381 1.68 0.57 4.52
N LEU A 382 0.41 0.95 4.66
CA LEU A 382 0.00 2.04 5.54
C LEU A 382 0.38 1.79 7.01
N ALA A 383 0.31 0.54 7.48
CA ALA A 383 0.73 0.20 8.83
C ALA A 383 2.25 0.37 9.02
N TYR A 384 3.06 -0.05 8.04
CA TYR A 384 4.52 0.15 8.06
C TYR A 384 4.96 1.61 7.91
N GLU A 385 4.17 2.42 7.22
CA GLU A 385 4.38 3.87 7.10
C GLU A 385 3.86 4.67 8.31
N GLY A 386 3.15 4.03 9.26
CA GLY A 386 2.47 4.71 10.37
C GLY A 386 1.19 5.45 9.97
N GLU A 387 0.76 5.30 8.71
CA GLU A 387 -0.35 6.04 8.12
C GLU A 387 -1.73 5.36 8.27
N LEU A 388 -1.78 4.10 8.76
CA LEU A 388 -3.05 3.40 8.91
C LEU A 388 -3.98 4.11 9.92
N ARG A 389 -3.43 4.76 10.95
CA ARG A 389 -4.22 5.57 11.88
C ARG A 389 -4.82 6.80 11.19
N ASN A 390 -4.08 7.45 10.34
CA ASN A 390 -4.54 8.58 9.54
C ASN A 390 -5.70 8.19 8.60
N LEU A 391 -5.70 6.97 8.07
CA LEU A 391 -6.83 6.45 7.28
C LEU A 391 -8.15 6.45 8.10
N PHE A 392 -8.11 6.13 9.41
CA PHE A 392 -9.28 6.08 10.27
C PHE A 392 -9.67 7.44 10.85
N PHE A 393 -8.71 8.27 11.21
CA PHE A 393 -8.90 9.45 12.06
C PHE A 393 -8.36 10.75 11.46
N GLY A 394 -7.82 10.71 10.23
CA GLY A 394 -7.32 11.90 9.55
C GLY A 394 -8.43 12.90 9.22
N SER A 395 -8.10 14.20 9.24
CA SER A 395 -9.00 15.31 8.91
C SER A 395 -9.55 15.22 7.48
N TRP A 396 -8.83 14.54 6.58
CA TRP A 396 -9.27 14.30 5.20
C TRP A 396 -10.69 13.73 5.09
N ARG A 397 -11.15 13.01 6.13
CA ARG A 397 -12.49 12.41 6.15
C ARG A 397 -13.58 13.46 6.35
N ASP A 398 -13.34 14.43 7.21
CA ASP A 398 -14.28 15.51 7.47
C ASP A 398 -14.38 16.40 6.21
N ASP A 399 -13.25 16.67 5.57
CA ASP A 399 -13.17 17.41 4.31
C ASP A 399 -13.87 16.64 3.18
N TYR A 400 -13.63 15.34 3.06
CA TYR A 400 -14.30 14.48 2.08
C TYR A 400 -15.82 14.47 2.26
N HIS A 401 -16.30 14.30 3.49
CA HIS A 401 -17.73 14.32 3.77
C HIS A 401 -18.34 15.70 3.51
N PHE A 402 -17.66 16.76 3.93
CA PHE A 402 -18.12 18.13 3.65
C PHE A 402 -18.25 18.39 2.15
N ILE A 403 -17.26 18.01 1.36
CA ILE A 403 -17.27 18.20 -0.11
C ILE A 403 -18.34 17.30 -0.75
N SER A 404 -18.46 16.03 -0.33
CA SER A 404 -19.44 15.09 -0.89
C SER A 404 -20.89 15.49 -0.56
N ASP A 405 -21.14 16.06 0.61
CA ASP A 405 -22.45 16.59 1.00
C ASP A 405 -22.81 17.85 0.20
N LEU A 406 -21.83 18.71 -0.11
CA LEU A 406 -22.02 19.86 -1.00
C LEU A 406 -22.25 19.45 -2.46
N GLU A 407 -21.61 18.36 -2.89
CA GLU A 407 -21.67 17.83 -4.27
C GLU A 407 -22.86 16.89 -4.52
N GLY A 408 -23.73 16.65 -3.54
CA GLY A 408 -24.95 15.83 -3.73
C GLY A 408 -25.82 16.24 -4.96
N SER A 409 -25.34 17.24 -5.72
CA SER A 409 -25.93 17.73 -6.96
C SER A 409 -24.98 17.75 -8.18
N SER A 410 -23.71 17.33 -8.11
CA SER A 410 -22.82 17.49 -9.27
C SER A 410 -21.72 16.44 -9.46
N ALA A 411 -22.10 15.22 -9.88
CA ALA A 411 -21.20 14.25 -10.51
C ALA A 411 -20.39 14.85 -11.72
N GLY A 412 -20.87 15.95 -12.30
CA GLY A 412 -20.18 16.69 -13.37
C GLY A 412 -18.90 17.39 -12.94
N LYS A 413 -18.82 17.90 -11.72
CA LYS A 413 -17.63 18.62 -11.21
C LYS A 413 -16.45 17.68 -10.92
N ILE A 414 -16.72 16.44 -10.49
CA ILE A 414 -15.69 15.41 -10.26
C ILE A 414 -15.03 15.02 -11.59
N LYS A 415 -15.79 14.85 -12.67
CA LYS A 415 -15.26 14.58 -14.01
C LYS A 415 -14.36 15.69 -14.54
N VAL A 416 -14.72 16.94 -14.31
CA VAL A 416 -13.91 18.09 -14.74
C VAL A 416 -12.55 18.09 -14.03
N LYS A 417 -12.52 17.76 -12.73
CA LYS A 417 -11.29 17.72 -11.95
C LYS A 417 -10.38 16.54 -12.32
N GLN A 418 -10.95 15.34 -12.55
CA GLN A 418 -10.23 14.19 -13.07
C GLN A 418 -9.57 14.50 -14.43
N ASN A 419 -10.26 15.21 -15.30
CA ASN A 419 -9.72 15.64 -16.59
C ASN A 419 -8.62 16.72 -16.46
N GLN A 420 -8.67 17.57 -15.45
CA GLN A 420 -7.62 18.57 -15.17
C GLN A 420 -6.34 17.91 -14.64
N ILE A 421 -6.46 16.92 -13.73
CA ILE A 421 -5.31 16.14 -13.24
C ILE A 421 -4.69 15.34 -14.37
N ALA A 422 -5.50 14.69 -15.21
CA ALA A 422 -5.01 13.97 -16.39
C ALA A 422 -4.21 14.87 -17.35
N LYS A 423 -4.65 16.11 -17.54
CA LYS A 423 -3.93 17.10 -18.37
C LYS A 423 -2.60 17.55 -17.76
N ASN A 424 -2.52 17.63 -16.43
CA ASN A 424 -1.30 18.07 -15.74
C ASN A 424 -0.14 17.07 -15.85
N TYR A 425 -0.44 15.79 -16.05
CA TYR A 425 0.58 14.72 -16.12
C TYR A 425 0.84 14.23 -17.55
N ASP A 426 0.20 14.82 -18.56
CA ASP A 426 0.26 14.33 -19.95
C ASP A 426 -0.01 12.81 -20.04
N LEU A 427 -1.01 12.36 -19.31
CA LEU A 427 -1.37 10.95 -19.14
C LEU A 427 -1.84 10.27 -20.45
N GLN A 428 -2.01 11.02 -21.54
CA GLN A 428 -2.29 10.45 -22.87
C GLN A 428 -1.15 9.52 -23.31
N ALA A 429 0.10 9.87 -23.01
CA ALA A 429 1.25 9.00 -23.28
C ALA A 429 1.22 7.68 -22.49
N LEU A 430 0.71 7.70 -21.26
CA LEU A 430 0.52 6.50 -20.42
C LEU A 430 -0.72 5.70 -20.82
N GLY A 431 -1.73 6.34 -21.40
CA GLY A 431 -3.01 5.72 -21.78
C GLY A 431 -3.02 5.02 -23.15
N SER A 432 -2.23 5.51 -24.11
CA SER A 432 -2.23 5.01 -25.48
C SER A 432 -1.65 3.61 -25.66
N LEU A 433 -0.93 3.10 -24.65
CA LEU A 433 -0.20 1.84 -24.73
C LEU A 433 -1.00 0.56 -24.50
N ASN A 434 -2.21 0.61 -23.96
CA ASN A 434 -2.90 -0.61 -23.53
C ASN A 434 -4.40 -0.71 -23.87
N TYR A 435 -4.98 0.24 -24.57
CA TYR A 435 -6.40 0.16 -24.92
C TYR A 435 -6.74 -0.90 -25.99
N GLY A 436 -5.75 -1.42 -26.72
CA GLY A 436 -5.94 -2.37 -27.80
C GLY A 436 -5.93 -3.84 -27.43
N ARG A 437 -5.43 -4.22 -26.24
CA ARG A 437 -5.21 -5.64 -25.88
C ARG A 437 -6.07 -6.21 -24.76
N TYR A 438 -6.93 -5.42 -24.13
CA TYR A 438 -7.78 -5.88 -23.02
C TYR A 438 -9.29 -5.78 -23.31
N LYS A 439 -9.70 -5.82 -24.59
CA LYS A 439 -11.13 -5.98 -24.92
C LYS A 439 -11.64 -7.42 -24.85
N ASN A 440 -10.76 -8.38 -24.58
CA ASN A 440 -11.11 -9.80 -24.44
C ASN A 440 -10.41 -10.39 -23.21
N ILE A 441 -10.78 -9.99 -22.01
CA ILE A 441 -10.69 -10.78 -20.78
C ILE A 441 -11.85 -10.34 -19.87
#